data_25d4b4c48d21cc90ad366992e14d77b7
#
_entry.id   25d4b4c48d21cc90ad366992e14d77b7
#
_cell.length_a   1.000
_cell.length_b   1.000
_cell.length_c   1.000
_cell.angle_alpha   90.00
_cell.angle_beta   90.00
_cell.angle_gamma   90.00
#
_symmetry.space_group_name_H-M   'P 1'
#
loop_
_entity.id
_entity.type
_entity.pdbx_description
1 polymer ?
#
loop_
_entity_poly.entity_id
_entity_poly.type
_entity_poly.pdbx_seq_one_letter_code
_entity_poly.pdbx_strand_id
1 'polypeptide(L)'
;ICLYSVFFVHLQSSVTYIAKLRHNNNDNMDDEIKDMDELTPADEVQGKETHSDYKPADRFDAAAVHHLSGMYKNWFLDYASYVILERAVPHIEDGLKPVQRRILHSMKRMDDGRYNKVANIVGHTMQFHPHGDASIGDALVQLGQKDLLIDTQGNWGNILTGDRAAAPRYIEARLSKFALETVFNPKTTEWQLSYDGRNKEPITLPVKFPLLLAQGAEGIAVGLSSKILPHNLNEICEAAVQYLRNEDFHLYPDFPTGGSIDAAKYNDGQRGGVLKVRAKIEKLDNKTLVIREVPFTKTANSLQESITKAVEKGKIKVRKVEDMTASEVEIQLHLTPGTSSDKTIDALYAFTDCEINISPNCCVIEDNKPKFLTISDVLRNSVEHTKALLKMELEIRKHELEEQLFYNSLERIFIEERIYKERKFETAKNLDEVVAFVDTKLEPYKKTFIREVTREDILRLLEIKMQRILKFNKDKADELIQKIKAEIAEIDKDLSEMVRVTIEWFTHLKEKYGKDHP
;
A
#
# COMPACT_ATOMS: atom_id res chain seq x y z
N ILE A 1 -8.11 -17.19 -32.83
CA ILE A 1 -9.14 -18.00 -32.17
C ILE A 1 -8.77 -18.25 -30.69
N CYS A 2 -7.51 -18.50 -30.34
CA CYS A 2 -7.08 -18.72 -28.95
C CYS A 2 -7.15 -17.45 -28.04
N LEU A 3 -6.99 -16.26 -28.56
CA LEU A 3 -7.09 -15.01 -27.81
C LEU A 3 -8.55 -14.66 -27.41
N TYR A 4 -9.52 -15.05 -28.24
CA TYR A 4 -10.95 -14.81 -27.96
C TYR A 4 -11.52 -15.73 -26.87
N SER A 5 -11.05 -16.96 -26.75
CA SER A 5 -11.53 -17.90 -25.72
C SER A 5 -11.02 -17.53 -24.32
N VAL A 6 -9.78 -17.03 -24.19
CA VAL A 6 -9.22 -16.57 -22.92
C VAL A 6 -9.92 -15.29 -22.44
N PHE A 7 -10.29 -14.40 -23.39
CA PHE A 7 -11.03 -13.18 -23.09
C PHE A 7 -12.46 -13.47 -22.60
N PHE A 8 -13.12 -14.49 -23.18
CA PHE A 8 -14.49 -14.87 -22.83
C PHE A 8 -14.59 -15.56 -21.45
N VAL A 9 -13.63 -16.40 -21.10
CA VAL A 9 -13.55 -17.05 -19.78
C VAL A 9 -13.25 -16.04 -18.67
N HIS A 10 -12.40 -15.03 -18.94
CA HIS A 10 -12.12 -13.97 -17.97
C HIS A 10 -13.31 -13.03 -17.77
N LEU A 11 -14.07 -12.73 -18.83
CA LEU A 11 -15.28 -11.92 -18.72
C LEU A 11 -16.36 -12.65 -17.89
N GLN A 12 -16.54 -13.95 -18.09
CA GLN A 12 -17.54 -14.74 -17.38
C GLN A 12 -17.26 -14.86 -15.88
N SER A 13 -16.00 -14.99 -15.47
CA SER A 13 -15.60 -15.00 -14.06
C SER A 13 -15.77 -13.62 -13.38
N SER A 14 -15.49 -12.53 -14.11
CA SER A 14 -15.64 -11.16 -13.62
C SER A 14 -17.11 -10.76 -13.46
N VAL A 15 -17.97 -11.15 -14.39
CA VAL A 15 -19.42 -10.88 -14.33
C VAL A 15 -20.07 -11.62 -13.14
N THR A 16 -19.66 -12.85 -12.86
CA THR A 16 -20.19 -13.61 -11.72
C THR A 16 -19.76 -13.00 -10.37
N TYR A 17 -18.59 -12.41 -10.31
CA TYR A 17 -18.08 -11.72 -9.12
C TYR A 17 -18.80 -10.39 -8.86
N ILE A 18 -19.00 -9.58 -9.90
CA ILE A 18 -19.71 -8.28 -9.80
C ILE A 18 -21.19 -8.50 -9.46
N ALA A 19 -21.82 -9.54 -9.99
CA ALA A 19 -23.21 -9.90 -9.63
C ALA A 19 -23.34 -10.28 -8.14
N LYS A 20 -22.32 -10.90 -7.54
CA LYS A 20 -22.29 -11.21 -6.10
C LYS A 20 -22.05 -9.97 -5.23
N LEU A 21 -21.24 -8.99 -5.68
CA LEU A 21 -21.06 -7.73 -4.98
C LEU A 21 -22.33 -6.86 -4.98
N ARG A 22 -23.12 -6.92 -6.06
CA ARG A 22 -24.41 -6.23 -6.15
C ARG A 22 -25.44 -6.73 -5.14
N HIS A 23 -25.39 -8.00 -4.79
CA HIS A 23 -26.33 -8.58 -3.81
C HIS A 23 -26.05 -8.18 -2.36
N ASN A 24 -24.82 -7.73 -2.04
CA ASN A 24 -24.46 -7.32 -0.69
C ASN A 24 -24.56 -5.81 -0.44
N ASN A 25 -24.78 -4.98 -1.48
CA ASN A 25 -24.86 -3.51 -1.37
C ASN A 25 -26.28 -2.96 -1.63
N ASN A 26 -27.30 -3.80 -1.68
CA ASN A 26 -28.64 -3.42 -2.16
C ASN A 26 -29.56 -2.72 -1.14
N ASP A 27 -29.07 -2.25 0.00
CA ASP A 27 -29.97 -1.57 0.96
C ASP A 27 -29.95 -0.03 0.90
N ASN A 28 -29.11 0.60 0.05
CA ASN A 28 -29.03 2.07 -0.01
C ASN A 28 -28.99 2.70 -1.42
N MET A 29 -29.24 1.94 -2.50
CA MET A 29 -29.17 2.49 -3.87
C MET A 29 -30.50 2.50 -4.65
N ASP A 30 -31.58 2.02 -4.06
CA ASP A 30 -32.88 1.93 -4.77
C ASP A 30 -33.62 3.28 -4.91
N ASP A 31 -33.24 4.30 -4.16
CA ASP A 31 -33.89 5.62 -4.23
C ASP A 31 -33.26 6.57 -5.28
N GLU A 32 -32.01 6.37 -5.67
CA GLU A 32 -31.37 7.21 -6.72
C GLU A 32 -31.59 6.69 -8.15
N ILE A 33 -32.08 5.46 -8.32
CA ILE A 33 -32.30 4.87 -9.66
C ILE A 33 -33.67 5.22 -10.23
N LYS A 34 -34.64 5.62 -9.39
CA LYS A 34 -36.00 5.96 -9.84
C LYS A 34 -36.08 7.26 -10.65
N ASP A 35 -35.14 8.19 -10.47
CA ASP A 35 -35.14 9.46 -11.19
C ASP A 35 -34.46 9.41 -12.57
N MET A 36 -33.93 8.26 -13.00
CA MET A 36 -33.27 8.12 -14.30
C MET A 36 -34.14 7.47 -15.40
N ASP A 37 -35.34 7.00 -15.08
CA ASP A 37 -36.24 6.34 -16.05
C ASP A 37 -37.19 7.31 -16.81
N GLU A 38 -37.15 8.62 -16.54
CA GLU A 38 -37.92 9.65 -17.25
C GLU A 38 -37.12 10.44 -18.29
N LEU A 39 -36.22 9.82 -19.04
CA LEU A 39 -35.67 10.42 -20.26
C LEU A 39 -36.42 9.88 -21.49
N THR A 40 -37.32 10.71 -21.98
CA THR A 40 -38.04 10.51 -23.25
C THR A 40 -37.11 10.17 -24.40
N PRO A 41 -37.52 9.27 -25.32
CA PRO A 41 -36.72 8.94 -26.50
C PRO A 41 -36.61 10.13 -27.43
N ALA A 42 -35.39 10.60 -27.67
CA ALA A 42 -35.12 11.58 -28.70
C ALA A 42 -35.03 10.90 -30.08
N ASP A 43 -35.84 11.39 -30.94
CA ASP A 43 -35.76 11.43 -32.40
C ASP A 43 -35.23 10.24 -33.19
N GLU A 44 -36.18 9.55 -33.83
CA GLU A 44 -35.96 8.62 -34.95
C GLU A 44 -35.22 9.30 -36.11
N VAL A 45 -33.97 8.92 -36.32
CA VAL A 45 -33.29 9.15 -37.59
C VAL A 45 -33.78 8.08 -38.58
N GLN A 46 -34.61 8.47 -39.53
CA GLN A 46 -35.03 7.63 -40.66
C GLN A 46 -33.81 7.24 -41.53
N GLY A 47 -33.25 6.08 -41.27
CA GLY A 47 -32.32 5.37 -42.15
C GLY A 47 -33.09 4.39 -43.03
N LYS A 48 -32.89 4.47 -44.33
CA LYS A 48 -33.50 3.58 -45.36
C LYS A 48 -33.27 2.12 -45.00
N GLU A 49 -34.38 1.39 -44.80
CA GLU A 49 -34.40 -0.06 -44.63
C GLU A 49 -33.91 -0.77 -45.90
N THR A 50 -32.81 -1.47 -45.81
CA THR A 50 -32.50 -2.54 -46.78
C THR A 50 -33.08 -3.82 -46.21
N HIS A 51 -34.16 -4.31 -46.83
CA HIS A 51 -34.76 -5.60 -46.49
C HIS A 51 -33.76 -6.74 -46.65
N SER A 52 -33.34 -7.33 -45.59
CA SER A 52 -32.76 -8.67 -45.59
C SER A 52 -33.87 -9.64 -45.19
N ASP A 53 -34.16 -10.65 -46.00
CA ASP A 53 -35.16 -11.69 -45.76
C ASP A 53 -34.77 -12.69 -44.66
N TYR A 54 -33.98 -12.29 -43.69
CA TYR A 54 -33.61 -13.12 -42.56
C TYR A 54 -34.70 -13.07 -41.48
N LYS A 55 -35.51 -14.12 -41.40
CA LYS A 55 -36.41 -14.40 -40.26
C LYS A 55 -35.62 -15.15 -39.19
N PRO A 56 -35.44 -14.60 -37.97
CA PRO A 56 -34.87 -15.33 -36.87
C PRO A 56 -35.76 -16.54 -36.54
N ALA A 57 -35.17 -17.70 -36.29
CA ALA A 57 -35.90 -18.89 -35.87
C ALA A 57 -36.65 -18.63 -34.55
N ASP A 58 -37.94 -19.01 -34.49
CA ASP A 58 -38.90 -18.80 -33.37
C ASP A 58 -38.51 -19.49 -32.03
N ARG A 59 -37.25 -19.58 -31.68
CA ARG A 59 -36.77 -20.25 -30.48
C ARG A 59 -36.09 -19.33 -29.46
N PHE A 60 -36.07 -18.04 -29.66
CA PHE A 60 -35.53 -17.11 -28.68
C PHE A 60 -36.65 -16.37 -27.96
N ASP A 61 -36.70 -16.60 -26.65
CA ASP A 61 -37.57 -15.84 -25.75
C ASP A 61 -37.26 -14.36 -25.91
N ALA A 62 -38.25 -13.55 -26.32
CA ALA A 62 -38.06 -12.12 -26.57
C ALA A 62 -37.57 -11.36 -25.32
N ALA A 63 -37.80 -11.91 -24.13
CA ALA A 63 -37.29 -11.42 -22.86
C ALA A 63 -35.74 -11.61 -22.70
N ALA A 64 -35.14 -12.49 -23.52
CA ALA A 64 -33.70 -12.78 -23.47
C ALA A 64 -32.88 -11.99 -24.52
N VAL A 65 -33.53 -11.16 -25.35
CA VAL A 65 -32.83 -10.35 -26.36
C VAL A 65 -32.28 -9.07 -25.73
N HIS A 66 -31.02 -9.09 -25.37
CA HIS A 66 -30.30 -7.90 -24.93
C HIS A 66 -29.71 -7.17 -26.14
N HIS A 67 -29.92 -5.86 -26.23
CA HIS A 67 -29.28 -5.05 -27.26
C HIS A 67 -27.76 -5.06 -27.08
N LEU A 68 -27.00 -5.44 -28.08
CA LEU A 68 -25.53 -5.54 -28.05
C LEU A 68 -24.87 -4.23 -27.60
N SER A 69 -25.43 -3.09 -28.01
CA SER A 69 -24.94 -1.76 -27.61
C SER A 69 -25.07 -1.50 -26.11
N GLY A 70 -26.20 -1.89 -25.48
CA GLY A 70 -26.43 -1.76 -24.05
C GLY A 70 -25.51 -2.70 -23.25
N MET A 71 -25.40 -3.97 -23.68
CA MET A 71 -24.47 -4.93 -23.08
C MET A 71 -23.02 -4.43 -23.16
N TYR A 72 -22.60 -3.95 -24.33
CA TYR A 72 -21.24 -3.44 -24.52
C TYR A 72 -20.96 -2.24 -23.63
N LYS A 73 -21.88 -1.26 -23.56
CA LYS A 73 -21.76 -0.08 -22.72
C LYS A 73 -21.65 -0.44 -21.23
N ASN A 74 -22.56 -1.25 -20.71
CA ASN A 74 -22.58 -1.59 -19.30
C ASN A 74 -21.38 -2.46 -18.91
N TRP A 75 -21.09 -3.51 -19.64
CA TRP A 75 -19.96 -4.40 -19.35
C TRP A 75 -18.61 -3.70 -19.51
N PHE A 76 -18.49 -2.78 -20.48
CA PHE A 76 -17.27 -1.98 -20.64
C PHE A 76 -17.05 -1.05 -19.46
N LEU A 77 -18.12 -0.38 -18.99
CA LEU A 77 -18.03 0.51 -17.83
C LEU A 77 -17.69 -0.27 -16.55
N ASP A 78 -18.35 -1.40 -16.32
CA ASP A 78 -18.07 -2.27 -15.16
C ASP A 78 -16.63 -2.78 -15.20
N TYR A 79 -16.17 -3.25 -16.35
CA TYR A 79 -14.79 -3.69 -16.51
C TYR A 79 -13.79 -2.55 -16.37
N ALA A 80 -14.06 -1.38 -16.94
CA ALA A 80 -13.21 -0.21 -16.81
C ALA A 80 -13.09 0.24 -15.35
N SER A 81 -14.20 0.32 -14.63
CA SER A 81 -14.23 0.64 -13.20
C SER A 81 -13.42 -0.38 -12.39
N TYR A 82 -13.62 -1.69 -12.64
CA TYR A 82 -12.86 -2.73 -12.00
C TYR A 82 -11.34 -2.59 -12.25
N VAL A 83 -10.91 -2.35 -13.48
CA VAL A 83 -9.49 -2.19 -13.81
C VAL A 83 -8.90 -0.94 -13.14
N ILE A 84 -9.65 0.14 -13.04
CA ILE A 84 -9.21 1.37 -12.38
C ILE A 84 -9.08 1.16 -10.88
N LEU A 85 -10.14 0.70 -10.21
CA LEU A 85 -10.22 0.64 -8.75
C LEU A 85 -9.49 -0.56 -8.16
N GLU A 86 -9.59 -1.73 -8.82
CA GLU A 86 -9.16 -3.01 -8.24
C GLU A 86 -7.87 -3.58 -8.87
N ARG A 87 -7.18 -2.84 -9.76
CA ARG A 87 -5.99 -3.39 -10.41
C ARG A 87 -4.87 -2.38 -10.63
N ALA A 88 -5.12 -1.29 -11.36
CA ALA A 88 -4.05 -0.50 -11.97
C ALA A 88 -3.61 0.71 -11.16
N VAL A 89 -4.53 1.35 -10.44
CA VAL A 89 -4.29 2.62 -9.74
C VAL A 89 -4.08 2.35 -8.24
N PRO A 90 -3.04 2.95 -7.62
CA PRO A 90 -2.80 2.78 -6.18
C PRO A 90 -3.79 3.62 -5.35
N HIS A 91 -4.11 3.15 -4.14
CA HIS A 91 -4.86 3.93 -3.16
C HIS A 91 -3.97 5.00 -2.51
N ILE A 92 -4.56 6.16 -2.20
CA ILE A 92 -3.83 7.28 -1.57
C ILE A 92 -3.39 6.95 -0.13
N GLU A 93 -4.21 6.22 0.62
CA GLU A 93 -4.01 5.94 2.04
C GLU A 93 -2.79 5.06 2.30
N ASP A 94 -2.63 3.97 1.55
CA ASP A 94 -1.52 3.03 1.74
C ASP A 94 -0.49 3.01 0.59
N GLY A 95 -0.78 3.72 -0.51
CA GLY A 95 0.11 3.77 -1.68
C GLY A 95 0.20 2.47 -2.46
N LEU A 96 -0.68 1.51 -2.21
CA LEU A 96 -0.60 0.16 -2.75
C LEU A 96 -1.72 -0.12 -3.77
N LYS A 97 -1.39 -0.95 -4.74
CA LYS A 97 -2.39 -1.63 -5.57
C LYS A 97 -2.98 -2.82 -4.80
N PRO A 98 -4.22 -3.25 -5.12
CA PRO A 98 -4.86 -4.37 -4.42
C PRO A 98 -4.02 -5.65 -4.37
N VAL A 99 -3.35 -6.03 -5.45
CA VAL A 99 -2.45 -7.20 -5.46
C VAL A 99 -1.28 -7.05 -4.49
N GLN A 100 -0.67 -5.88 -4.41
CA GLN A 100 0.45 -5.61 -3.50
C GLN A 100 0.00 -5.67 -2.03
N ARG A 101 -1.15 -5.07 -1.72
CA ARG A 101 -1.76 -5.12 -0.39
C ARG A 101 -2.06 -6.56 0.05
N ARG A 102 -2.62 -7.38 -0.84
CA ARG A 102 -2.92 -8.80 -0.59
C ARG A 102 -1.66 -9.64 -0.40
N ILE A 103 -0.58 -9.35 -1.14
CA ILE A 103 0.74 -9.98 -0.95
C ILE A 103 1.26 -9.66 0.44
N LEU A 104 1.32 -8.38 0.83
CA LEU A 104 1.83 -7.96 2.15
C LEU A 104 0.96 -8.53 3.29
N HIS A 105 -0.36 -8.54 3.13
CA HIS A 105 -1.28 -9.18 4.08
C HIS A 105 -0.99 -10.69 4.22
N SER A 106 -0.79 -11.39 3.11
CA SER A 106 -0.44 -12.82 3.11
C SER A 106 0.90 -13.07 3.80
N MET A 107 1.91 -12.25 3.49
CA MET A 107 3.22 -12.35 4.14
C MET A 107 3.12 -12.10 5.65
N LYS A 108 2.28 -11.14 6.09
CA LYS A 108 2.07 -10.87 7.52
C LYS A 108 1.37 -12.02 8.24
N ARG A 109 0.43 -12.69 7.60
CA ARG A 109 -0.22 -13.88 8.15
C ARG A 109 0.72 -15.08 8.28
N MET A 110 1.72 -15.16 7.42
CA MET A 110 2.74 -16.23 7.41
C MET A 110 3.99 -15.86 8.21
N ASP A 111 4.07 -14.65 8.76
CA ASP A 111 5.26 -14.09 9.38
C ASP A 111 5.63 -14.83 10.68
N ASP A 112 6.74 -15.55 10.62
CA ASP A 112 7.42 -16.19 11.77
C ASP A 112 8.88 -15.70 11.93
N GLY A 113 9.24 -14.61 11.23
CA GLY A 113 10.58 -14.02 11.20
C GLY A 113 11.56 -14.70 10.24
N ARG A 114 11.19 -15.82 9.62
CA ARG A 114 12.04 -16.57 8.67
C ARG A 114 11.68 -16.25 7.23
N TYR A 115 12.61 -16.56 6.32
CA TYR A 115 12.34 -16.49 4.90
C TYR A 115 11.36 -17.59 4.46
N ASN A 116 10.40 -17.21 3.62
CA ASN A 116 9.43 -18.10 3.00
C ASN A 116 9.69 -18.18 1.49
N LYS A 117 9.52 -19.36 0.89
CA LYS A 117 9.56 -19.51 -0.57
C LYS A 117 8.51 -18.61 -1.23
N VAL A 118 8.90 -17.90 -2.28
CA VAL A 118 7.98 -17.06 -3.06
C VAL A 118 6.79 -17.86 -3.57
N ALA A 119 7.00 -19.12 -3.98
CA ALA A 119 5.91 -20.00 -4.38
C ALA A 119 4.85 -20.21 -3.28
N ASN A 120 5.26 -20.32 -2.00
CA ASN A 120 4.33 -20.46 -0.88
C ASN A 120 3.57 -19.16 -0.61
N ILE A 121 4.25 -18.01 -0.71
CA ILE A 121 3.62 -16.69 -0.55
C ILE A 121 2.58 -16.48 -1.66
N VAL A 122 2.91 -16.80 -2.91
CA VAL A 122 1.99 -16.73 -4.05
C VAL A 122 0.76 -17.60 -3.82
N GLY A 123 0.97 -18.88 -3.45
CA GLY A 123 -0.12 -19.81 -3.15
C GLY A 123 -1.02 -19.33 -2.00
N HIS A 124 -0.44 -18.75 -0.94
CA HIS A 124 -1.23 -18.18 0.16
C HIS A 124 -2.00 -16.93 -0.29
N THR A 125 -1.42 -16.10 -1.15
CA THR A 125 -2.07 -14.86 -1.66
C THR A 125 -3.28 -15.17 -2.54
N MET A 126 -3.31 -16.30 -3.23
CA MET A 126 -4.45 -16.74 -4.05
C MET A 126 -5.77 -16.89 -3.25
N GLN A 127 -5.70 -17.01 -1.92
CA GLN A 127 -6.89 -17.00 -1.06
C GLN A 127 -7.61 -15.64 -1.05
N PHE A 128 -6.90 -14.56 -1.41
CA PHE A 128 -7.40 -13.19 -1.40
C PHE A 128 -7.48 -12.60 -2.82
N HIS A 129 -6.65 -13.08 -3.75
CA HIS A 129 -6.53 -12.51 -5.08
C HIS A 129 -7.01 -13.48 -6.15
N PRO A 130 -8.18 -13.22 -6.80
CA PRO A 130 -8.83 -14.14 -7.74
C PRO A 130 -8.21 -14.09 -9.15
N HIS A 131 -6.88 -14.01 -9.25
CA HIS A 131 -6.13 -13.98 -10.51
C HIS A 131 -5.01 -15.01 -10.52
N GLY A 132 -4.42 -15.24 -11.70
CA GLY A 132 -3.37 -16.24 -11.88
C GLY A 132 -2.12 -15.99 -11.02
N ASP A 133 -1.50 -17.08 -10.59
CA ASP A 133 -0.28 -17.13 -9.78
C ASP A 133 0.89 -16.34 -10.38
N ALA A 134 1.02 -16.34 -11.71
CA ALA A 134 2.06 -15.58 -12.41
C ALA A 134 1.97 -14.07 -12.12
N SER A 135 0.75 -13.50 -12.12
CA SER A 135 0.56 -12.07 -11.85
C SER A 135 0.93 -11.68 -10.40
N ILE A 136 0.66 -12.59 -9.46
CA ILE A 136 1.05 -12.41 -8.05
C ILE A 136 2.57 -12.52 -7.92
N GLY A 137 3.18 -13.51 -8.58
CA GLY A 137 4.62 -13.70 -8.59
C GLY A 137 5.37 -12.50 -9.15
N ASP A 138 4.93 -11.96 -10.28
CA ASP A 138 5.52 -10.77 -10.90
C ASP A 138 5.38 -9.53 -10.01
N ALA A 139 4.23 -9.34 -9.37
CA ALA A 139 4.02 -8.23 -8.43
C ALA A 139 4.91 -8.37 -7.19
N LEU A 140 5.09 -9.58 -6.66
CA LEU A 140 5.97 -9.84 -5.53
C LEU A 140 7.45 -9.59 -5.89
N VAL A 141 7.88 -10.00 -7.09
CA VAL A 141 9.24 -9.71 -7.59
C VAL A 141 9.46 -8.19 -7.70
N GLN A 142 8.50 -7.45 -8.26
CA GLN A 142 8.60 -5.98 -8.34
C GLN A 142 8.68 -5.32 -6.96
N LEU A 143 7.93 -5.82 -5.97
CA LEU A 143 8.02 -5.32 -4.59
C LEU A 143 9.40 -5.62 -3.97
N GLY A 144 9.92 -6.81 -4.18
CA GLY A 144 11.23 -7.22 -3.67
C GLY A 144 12.39 -6.43 -4.30
N GLN A 145 12.30 -6.14 -5.60
CA GLN A 145 13.31 -5.33 -6.30
C GLN A 145 13.38 -3.86 -5.85
N LYS A 146 12.36 -3.37 -5.15
CA LYS A 146 12.37 -2.01 -4.55
C LYS A 146 13.08 -1.95 -3.21
N ASP A 147 13.46 -3.07 -2.65
CA ASP A 147 14.29 -3.23 -1.44
C ASP A 147 13.87 -2.38 -0.23
N LEU A 148 12.56 -2.20 -0.01
CA LEU A 148 12.04 -1.40 1.10
C LEU A 148 11.15 -2.24 2.03
N LEU A 149 10.13 -2.91 1.47
CA LEU A 149 9.12 -3.64 2.26
C LEU A 149 9.46 -5.10 2.47
N ILE A 150 10.34 -5.66 1.65
CA ILE A 150 10.59 -7.10 1.57
C ILE A 150 12.10 -7.33 1.54
N ASP A 151 12.60 -8.08 2.52
CA ASP A 151 13.94 -8.66 2.48
C ASP A 151 13.93 -9.84 1.51
N THR A 152 14.87 -9.87 0.60
CA THR A 152 14.95 -10.86 -0.48
C THR A 152 16.13 -11.80 -0.29
N GLN A 153 15.96 -13.07 -0.69
CA GLN A 153 17.05 -14.06 -0.72
C GLN A 153 17.00 -14.86 -2.02
N GLY A 154 18.16 -15.04 -2.66
CA GLY A 154 18.28 -15.69 -3.95
C GLY A 154 18.38 -14.70 -5.10
N ASN A 155 18.19 -15.17 -6.34
CA ASN A 155 18.26 -14.33 -7.54
C ASN A 155 16.90 -13.70 -7.87
N TRP A 156 16.72 -12.45 -7.49
CA TRP A 156 15.52 -11.64 -7.76
C TRP A 156 15.60 -10.84 -9.07
N GLY A 157 16.56 -11.16 -9.94
CA GLY A 157 16.85 -10.38 -11.12
C GLY A 157 17.74 -9.17 -10.81
N ASN A 158 17.97 -8.36 -11.83
CA ASN A 158 18.78 -7.15 -11.70
C ASN A 158 18.15 -6.02 -12.52
N ILE A 159 17.75 -4.95 -11.86
CA ILE A 159 17.12 -3.78 -12.49
C ILE A 159 18.10 -3.00 -13.39
N LEU A 160 19.42 -3.11 -13.13
CA LEU A 160 20.46 -2.43 -13.91
C LEU A 160 20.77 -3.15 -15.21
N THR A 161 20.87 -4.50 -15.19
CA THR A 161 21.14 -5.30 -16.39
C THR A 161 19.89 -5.69 -17.14
N GLY A 162 18.75 -5.78 -16.44
CA GLY A 162 17.47 -6.26 -17.00
C GLY A 162 17.30 -7.78 -16.89
N ASP A 163 18.14 -8.47 -16.11
CA ASP A 163 18.02 -9.89 -15.87
C ASP A 163 16.75 -10.22 -15.09
N ARG A 164 16.11 -11.32 -15.47
CA ARG A 164 14.88 -11.78 -14.82
C ARG A 164 15.17 -12.50 -13.51
N ALA A 165 14.21 -12.41 -12.59
CA ALA A 165 14.25 -13.21 -11.38
C ALA A 165 14.18 -14.71 -11.67
N ALA A 166 14.78 -15.51 -10.80
CA ALA A 166 14.64 -16.95 -10.82
C ALA A 166 13.19 -17.39 -10.53
N ALA A 167 12.86 -18.64 -10.87
CA ALA A 167 11.51 -19.15 -10.63
C ALA A 167 11.13 -19.09 -9.13
N PRO A 168 9.85 -18.86 -8.80
CA PRO A 168 9.35 -18.67 -7.43
C PRO A 168 9.72 -19.76 -6.42
N ARG A 169 10.00 -20.97 -6.89
CA ARG A 169 10.44 -22.10 -6.05
C ARG A 169 11.87 -21.98 -5.53
N TYR A 170 12.70 -21.12 -6.13
CA TYR A 170 14.12 -20.96 -5.75
C TYR A 170 14.39 -19.75 -4.89
N ILE A 171 13.61 -18.69 -5.03
CA ILE A 171 13.77 -17.43 -4.32
C ILE A 171 12.89 -17.37 -3.07
N GLU A 172 13.34 -16.62 -2.08
CA GLU A 172 12.70 -16.50 -0.78
C GLU A 172 12.54 -15.05 -0.37
N ALA A 173 11.50 -14.77 0.42
CA ALA A 173 11.18 -13.45 0.91
C ALA A 173 10.67 -13.48 2.35
N ARG A 174 10.87 -12.37 3.06
CA ARG A 174 10.22 -12.06 4.33
C ARG A 174 9.93 -10.56 4.40
N LEU A 175 9.07 -10.16 5.33
CA LEU A 175 8.83 -8.73 5.57
C LEU A 175 10.07 -8.08 6.18
N SER A 176 10.41 -6.89 5.69
CA SER A 176 11.49 -6.08 6.25
C SER A 176 11.10 -5.52 7.62
N LYS A 177 12.09 -5.11 8.42
CA LYS A 177 11.84 -4.42 9.69
C LYS A 177 11.09 -3.11 9.48
N PHE A 178 11.38 -2.40 8.39
CA PHE A 178 10.65 -1.21 8.00
C PHE A 178 9.17 -1.49 7.77
N ALA A 179 8.84 -2.53 7.00
CA ALA A 179 7.45 -2.91 6.74
C ALA A 179 6.71 -3.31 8.03
N LEU A 180 7.35 -4.08 8.91
CA LEU A 180 6.74 -4.51 10.17
C LEU A 180 6.41 -3.33 11.09
N GLU A 181 7.19 -2.26 11.07
CA GLU A 181 7.01 -1.09 11.91
C GLU A 181 6.02 -0.07 11.32
N THR A 182 6.02 0.09 9.99
CA THR A 182 5.29 1.19 9.33
C THR A 182 3.97 0.78 8.70
N VAL A 183 3.79 -0.51 8.35
CA VAL A 183 2.67 -0.95 7.49
C VAL A 183 1.55 -1.65 8.27
N PHE A 184 1.87 -2.31 9.39
CA PHE A 184 0.92 -3.21 10.03
C PHE A 184 0.54 -2.77 11.44
N ASN A 185 -0.75 -2.63 11.68
CA ASN A 185 -1.35 -2.56 13.01
C ASN A 185 -2.78 -3.14 12.94
N PRO A 186 -3.03 -4.35 13.48
CA PRO A 186 -4.36 -4.96 13.41
C PRO A 186 -5.47 -4.17 14.09
N LYS A 187 -5.12 -3.31 15.06
CA LYS A 187 -6.09 -2.51 15.85
C LYS A 187 -6.60 -1.28 15.08
N THR A 188 -5.82 -0.77 14.14
CA THR A 188 -6.18 0.38 13.30
C THR A 188 -6.53 -0.01 11.87
N THR A 189 -6.52 -1.31 11.54
CA THR A 189 -6.86 -1.82 10.21
C THR A 189 -8.37 -2.00 10.09
N GLU A 190 -8.93 -1.51 8.99
CA GLU A 190 -10.30 -1.81 8.59
C GLU A 190 -10.34 -3.08 7.74
N TRP A 191 -11.28 -3.97 8.06
CA TRP A 191 -11.34 -5.31 7.49
C TRP A 191 -12.60 -5.51 6.65
N GLN A 192 -12.43 -6.17 5.51
CA GLN A 192 -13.53 -6.66 4.68
C GLN A 192 -13.41 -8.16 4.45
N LEU A 193 -14.47 -8.77 3.90
CA LEU A 193 -14.42 -10.16 3.47
C LEU A 193 -13.65 -10.29 2.15
N SER A 194 -12.88 -11.38 2.01
CA SER A 194 -12.27 -11.76 0.75
C SER A 194 -13.33 -12.07 -0.32
N TYR A 195 -12.91 -12.09 -1.59
CA TYR A 195 -13.81 -12.33 -2.74
C TYR A 195 -14.68 -13.59 -2.62
N ASP A 196 -14.22 -14.61 -1.88
CA ASP A 196 -14.95 -15.86 -1.63
C ASP A 196 -15.72 -15.87 -0.29
N GLY A 197 -15.64 -14.79 0.50
CA GLY A 197 -16.29 -14.63 1.79
C GLY A 197 -15.72 -15.49 2.92
N ARG A 198 -14.62 -16.23 2.70
CA ARG A 198 -14.06 -17.18 3.69
C ARG A 198 -13.06 -16.55 4.63
N ASN A 199 -12.37 -15.54 4.17
CA ASN A 199 -11.30 -14.87 4.89
C ASN A 199 -11.62 -13.38 5.07
N LYS A 200 -10.86 -12.72 5.97
CA LYS A 200 -10.83 -11.26 6.07
C LYS A 200 -9.55 -10.72 5.44
N GLU A 201 -9.67 -9.66 4.68
CA GLU A 201 -8.56 -8.91 4.11
C GLU A 201 -8.68 -7.44 4.48
N PRO A 202 -7.57 -6.66 4.55
CA PRO A 202 -7.64 -5.24 4.82
C PRO A 202 -8.24 -4.48 3.64
N ILE A 203 -9.07 -3.47 3.89
CA ILE A 203 -9.53 -2.52 2.88
C ILE A 203 -8.32 -1.71 2.40
N THR A 204 -7.63 -1.06 3.35
CA THR A 204 -6.31 -0.44 3.20
C THR A 204 -5.43 -0.86 4.37
N LEU A 205 -4.11 -0.82 4.19
CA LEU A 205 -3.17 -1.04 5.29
C LEU A 205 -2.92 0.28 6.03
N PRO A 206 -2.79 0.27 7.37
CA PRO A 206 -2.54 1.48 8.15
C PRO A 206 -1.08 1.92 8.05
N VAL A 207 -0.70 2.40 6.87
CA VAL A 207 0.68 2.77 6.55
C VAL A 207 1.01 4.14 7.15
N LYS A 208 2.01 4.18 8.04
CA LYS A 208 2.47 5.39 8.73
C LYS A 208 3.71 6.00 8.05
N PHE A 209 3.69 6.09 6.74
CA PHE A 209 4.77 6.63 5.92
C PHE A 209 4.25 6.94 4.50
N PRO A 210 4.75 7.96 3.79
CA PRO A 210 4.40 8.25 2.39
C PRO A 210 4.94 7.19 1.42
N LEU A 211 4.45 5.96 1.55
CA LEU A 211 4.94 4.77 0.85
C LEU A 211 4.82 4.90 -0.67
N LEU A 212 3.74 5.53 -1.14
CA LEU A 212 3.51 5.79 -2.56
C LEU A 212 4.65 6.59 -3.19
N LEU A 213 5.17 7.58 -2.48
CA LEU A 213 6.28 8.41 -2.96
C LEU A 213 7.60 7.66 -2.93
N ALA A 214 7.88 6.89 -1.88
CA ALA A 214 9.12 6.12 -1.80
C ALA A 214 9.21 5.03 -2.86
N GLN A 215 8.11 4.31 -3.11
CA GLN A 215 8.11 3.20 -4.05
C GLN A 215 7.78 3.60 -5.49
N GLY A 216 7.09 4.72 -5.67
CA GLY A 216 6.47 5.04 -6.94
C GLY A 216 5.42 4.01 -7.36
N ALA A 217 4.64 4.34 -8.37
CA ALA A 217 3.66 3.43 -8.95
C ALA A 217 3.49 3.70 -10.44
N GLU A 218 3.38 2.64 -11.23
CA GLU A 218 3.03 2.73 -12.64
C GLU A 218 1.91 1.74 -12.94
N GLY A 219 0.85 2.22 -13.61
CA GLY A 219 -0.30 1.41 -13.97
C GLY A 219 -1.05 1.98 -15.16
N ILE A 220 -1.50 1.09 -16.04
CA ILE A 220 -2.31 1.44 -17.21
C ILE A 220 -3.69 0.84 -16.98
N ALA A 221 -4.69 1.71 -16.93
CA ALA A 221 -6.09 1.35 -16.83
C ALA A 221 -6.85 1.69 -18.11
N VAL A 222 -8.15 1.52 -18.11
CA VAL A 222 -9.00 1.91 -19.25
C VAL A 222 -9.26 3.42 -19.18
N GLY A 223 -8.76 4.16 -20.16
CA GLY A 223 -8.90 5.63 -20.23
C GLY A 223 -8.06 6.42 -19.22
N LEU A 224 -7.40 5.78 -18.30
CA LEU A 224 -6.56 6.37 -17.26
C LEU A 224 -5.20 5.68 -17.19
N SER A 225 -4.19 6.40 -16.72
CA SER A 225 -2.90 5.83 -16.34
C SER A 225 -2.39 6.52 -15.09
N SER A 226 -1.61 5.81 -14.30
CA SER A 226 -0.85 6.38 -13.17
C SER A 226 0.62 6.17 -13.45
N LYS A 227 1.43 7.21 -13.27
CA LYS A 227 2.90 7.16 -13.33
C LYS A 227 3.48 8.09 -12.29
N ILE A 228 3.68 7.55 -11.11
CA ILE A 228 4.26 8.23 -9.95
C ILE A 228 5.68 7.72 -9.81
N LEU A 229 6.63 8.63 -9.84
CA LEU A 229 8.06 8.31 -9.79
C LEU A 229 8.50 8.11 -8.33
N PRO A 230 9.51 7.27 -8.06
CA PRO A 230 10.04 7.08 -6.72
C PRO A 230 10.82 8.31 -6.24
N HIS A 231 10.88 8.50 -4.92
CA HIS A 231 11.60 9.58 -4.24
C HIS A 231 12.45 9.00 -3.11
N ASN A 232 13.46 9.72 -2.72
CA ASN A 232 14.39 9.33 -1.65
C ASN A 232 13.70 9.31 -0.28
N LEU A 233 13.93 8.25 0.50
CA LEU A 233 13.34 8.07 1.83
C LEU A 233 13.73 9.21 2.79
N ASN A 234 14.99 9.64 2.77
CA ASN A 234 15.49 10.71 3.64
C ASN A 234 14.82 12.05 3.29
N GLU A 235 14.72 12.36 1.99
CA GLU A 235 14.08 13.59 1.51
C GLU A 235 12.58 13.61 1.80
N ILE A 236 11.90 12.47 1.70
CA ILE A 236 10.49 12.33 2.09
C ILE A 236 10.31 12.64 3.58
N CYS A 237 11.16 12.07 4.46
CA CYS A 237 11.09 12.34 5.88
C CYS A 237 11.37 13.83 6.20
N GLU A 238 12.35 14.44 5.52
CA GLU A 238 12.68 15.86 5.68
C GLU A 238 11.51 16.74 5.24
N ALA A 239 10.95 16.49 4.06
CA ALA A 239 9.81 17.22 3.53
C ALA A 239 8.56 17.07 4.42
N ALA A 240 8.33 15.88 5.02
CA ALA A 240 7.28 15.67 5.98
C ALA A 240 7.47 16.53 7.26
N VAL A 241 8.71 16.62 7.76
CA VAL A 241 9.03 17.47 8.91
C VAL A 241 8.88 18.96 8.57
N GLN A 242 9.33 19.40 7.38
CA GLN A 242 9.17 20.78 6.91
C GLN A 242 7.68 21.14 6.81
N TYR A 243 6.86 20.27 6.21
CA TYR A 243 5.41 20.48 6.14
C TYR A 243 4.78 20.64 7.54
N LEU A 244 5.13 19.77 8.49
CA LEU A 244 4.61 19.83 9.87
C LEU A 244 5.03 21.09 10.63
N ARG A 245 6.13 21.71 10.22
CA ARG A 245 6.62 23.02 10.74
C ARG A 245 6.05 24.21 10.00
N ASN A 246 5.17 23.99 9.01
CA ASN A 246 4.67 25.01 8.08
C ASN A 246 5.79 25.71 7.29
N GLU A 247 6.84 24.98 6.95
CA GLU A 247 7.92 25.40 6.07
C GLU A 247 7.64 24.94 4.63
N ASP A 248 8.18 25.65 3.64
CA ASP A 248 8.11 25.24 2.25
C ASP A 248 9.01 24.03 1.99
N PHE A 249 8.53 23.09 1.19
CA PHE A 249 9.28 21.91 0.80
C PHE A 249 9.17 21.65 -0.70
N HIS A 250 10.18 20.99 -1.24
CA HIS A 250 10.22 20.52 -2.62
C HIS A 250 10.71 19.08 -2.65
N LEU A 251 10.02 18.23 -3.43
CA LEU A 251 10.42 16.85 -3.67
C LEU A 251 10.66 16.64 -5.16
N TYR A 252 11.81 16.06 -5.48
CA TYR A 252 12.12 15.62 -6.83
C TYR A 252 12.30 14.10 -6.85
N PRO A 253 11.95 13.45 -7.99
CA PRO A 253 12.19 12.03 -8.14
C PRO A 253 13.65 11.65 -7.95
N ASP A 254 13.87 10.53 -7.28
CA ASP A 254 15.17 9.90 -7.13
C ASP A 254 15.10 8.44 -7.61
N PHE A 255 16.14 7.99 -8.30
CA PHE A 255 16.09 6.71 -8.99
C PHE A 255 17.17 5.75 -8.51
N PRO A 256 16.82 4.48 -8.23
CA PRO A 256 17.79 3.46 -7.83
C PRO A 256 18.81 3.12 -8.91
N THR A 257 18.57 3.54 -10.15
CA THR A 257 19.49 3.35 -11.29
C THR A 257 20.49 4.49 -11.44
N GLY A 258 20.36 5.56 -10.62
CA GLY A 258 21.17 6.78 -10.73
C GLY A 258 20.78 7.66 -11.91
N GLY A 259 21.77 8.40 -12.42
CA GLY A 259 21.59 9.36 -13.50
C GLY A 259 21.41 10.80 -13.00
N SER A 260 21.26 11.72 -13.93
CA SER A 260 20.95 13.11 -13.64
C SER A 260 19.59 13.50 -14.22
N ILE A 261 18.88 14.41 -13.51
CA ILE A 261 17.56 14.87 -13.92
C ILE A 261 17.54 16.36 -14.24
N ASP A 262 16.79 16.74 -15.27
CA ASP A 262 16.34 18.11 -15.49
C ASP A 262 14.85 18.19 -15.15
N ALA A 263 14.56 18.79 -14.01
CA ALA A 263 13.21 18.92 -13.45
C ALA A 263 12.54 20.27 -13.76
N ALA A 264 13.12 21.12 -14.62
CA ALA A 264 12.59 22.47 -14.93
C ALA A 264 11.11 22.44 -15.40
N LYS A 265 10.68 21.35 -16.02
CA LYS A 265 9.32 21.14 -16.49
C LYS A 265 8.56 20.02 -15.77
N TYR A 266 9.01 19.63 -14.60
CA TYR A 266 8.44 18.50 -13.85
C TYR A 266 6.98 18.74 -13.42
N ASN A 267 6.64 20.00 -13.11
CA ASN A 267 5.29 20.42 -12.71
C ASN A 267 4.71 19.59 -11.55
N ASP A 268 5.54 19.35 -10.53
CA ASP A 268 5.16 18.61 -9.31
C ASP A 268 4.43 17.26 -9.61
N GLY A 269 4.88 16.55 -10.64
CA GLY A 269 4.33 15.24 -11.00
C GLY A 269 2.97 15.24 -11.68
N GLN A 270 2.41 16.38 -12.00
CA GLN A 270 1.13 16.49 -12.69
C GLN A 270 1.20 16.06 -14.16
N ARG A 271 0.04 15.68 -14.69
CA ARG A 271 -0.13 15.39 -16.13
C ARG A 271 0.30 16.58 -16.99
N GLY A 272 1.14 16.31 -17.98
CA GLY A 272 1.72 17.34 -18.86
C GLY A 272 3.10 17.81 -18.42
N GLY A 273 3.54 17.46 -17.20
CA GLY A 273 4.91 17.62 -16.80
C GLY A 273 5.86 16.72 -17.59
N VAL A 274 7.13 17.10 -17.69
CA VAL A 274 8.18 16.33 -18.35
C VAL A 274 9.45 16.41 -17.50
N LEU A 275 9.98 15.24 -17.20
CA LEU A 275 11.28 15.08 -16.56
C LEU A 275 12.26 14.50 -17.58
N LYS A 276 13.41 15.14 -17.77
CA LYS A 276 14.49 14.59 -18.59
C LYS A 276 15.45 13.84 -17.68
N VAL A 277 15.78 12.60 -18.04
CA VAL A 277 16.71 11.77 -17.30
C VAL A 277 17.87 11.40 -18.20
N ARG A 278 19.08 11.61 -17.71
CA ARG A 278 20.34 11.38 -18.44
C ARG A 278 21.18 10.32 -17.75
N ALA A 279 21.79 9.47 -18.54
CA ALA A 279 22.87 8.59 -18.12
C ALA A 279 24.07 9.41 -17.62
N LYS A 280 24.80 8.89 -16.63
CA LYS A 280 26.07 9.47 -16.21
C LYS A 280 27.19 8.94 -17.08
N ILE A 281 27.75 9.83 -17.91
CA ILE A 281 28.82 9.51 -18.86
C ILE A 281 30.10 10.21 -18.40
N GLU A 282 31.15 9.43 -18.17
CA GLU A 282 32.45 9.90 -17.75
C GLU A 282 33.49 9.68 -18.85
N LYS A 283 34.53 10.52 -18.88
CA LYS A 283 35.68 10.32 -19.76
C LYS A 283 36.74 9.53 -19.00
N LEU A 284 37.01 8.30 -19.43
CA LEU A 284 38.10 7.52 -18.87
C LEU A 284 39.45 8.02 -19.43
N ASP A 285 39.48 8.23 -20.74
CA ASP A 285 40.61 8.82 -21.47
C ASP A 285 40.14 9.56 -22.74
N ASN A 286 41.06 10.05 -23.55
CA ASN A 286 40.74 10.76 -24.79
C ASN A 286 40.07 9.89 -25.88
N LYS A 287 40.02 8.59 -25.69
CA LYS A 287 39.51 7.61 -26.68
C LYS A 287 38.38 6.72 -26.11
N THR A 288 38.14 6.78 -24.81
CA THR A 288 37.20 5.90 -24.14
C THR A 288 36.26 6.71 -23.25
N LEU A 289 34.96 6.55 -23.46
CA LEU A 289 33.91 7.01 -22.58
C LEU A 289 33.38 5.84 -21.78
N VAL A 290 32.90 6.10 -20.56
CA VAL A 290 32.29 5.09 -19.69
C VAL A 290 30.94 5.60 -19.21
N ILE A 291 29.90 4.76 -19.33
CA ILE A 291 28.60 5.02 -18.75
C ILE A 291 28.58 4.31 -17.39
N ARG A 292 28.37 5.10 -16.30
CA ARG A 292 28.34 4.62 -14.92
C ARG A 292 26.93 4.43 -14.37
N GLU A 293 25.99 5.19 -14.87
CA GLU A 293 24.59 5.13 -14.42
C GLU A 293 23.66 5.17 -15.63
N VAL A 294 22.57 4.42 -15.56
CA VAL A 294 21.58 4.32 -16.66
C VAL A 294 20.32 5.13 -16.33
N PRO A 295 19.66 5.71 -17.33
CA PRO A 295 18.38 6.40 -17.10
C PRO A 295 17.32 5.46 -16.54
N PHE A 296 16.49 5.95 -15.63
CA PHE A 296 15.36 5.20 -15.07
C PHE A 296 14.50 4.58 -16.19
N THR A 297 14.05 3.36 -16.02
CA THR A 297 13.34 2.50 -17.00
C THR A 297 14.21 1.90 -18.10
N LYS A 298 15.50 2.22 -18.16
CA LYS A 298 16.44 1.61 -19.09
C LYS A 298 17.39 0.65 -18.35
N THR A 299 17.85 -0.35 -19.06
CA THR A 299 18.84 -1.32 -18.56
C THR A 299 20.12 -1.20 -19.38
N ALA A 300 21.25 -1.71 -18.84
CA ALA A 300 22.50 -1.74 -19.55
C ALA A 300 22.36 -2.38 -20.94
N ASN A 301 21.67 -3.52 -21.02
CA ASN A 301 21.40 -4.20 -22.28
C ASN A 301 20.60 -3.33 -23.27
N SER A 302 19.50 -2.71 -22.82
CA SER A 302 18.67 -1.88 -23.71
C SER A 302 19.41 -0.63 -24.19
N LEU A 303 20.29 -0.07 -23.32
CA LEU A 303 21.09 1.08 -23.67
C LEU A 303 22.18 0.76 -24.70
N GLN A 304 22.85 -0.39 -24.56
CA GLN A 304 23.79 -0.90 -25.55
C GLN A 304 23.15 -1.11 -26.92
N GLU A 305 21.94 -1.73 -26.95
CA GLU A 305 21.19 -1.90 -28.20
C GLU A 305 20.87 -0.54 -28.85
N SER A 306 20.45 0.45 -28.05
CA SER A 306 20.16 1.80 -28.54
C SER A 306 21.41 2.46 -29.14
N ILE A 307 22.55 2.36 -28.44
CA ILE A 307 23.86 2.88 -28.92
C ILE A 307 24.27 2.18 -30.21
N THR A 308 24.22 0.84 -30.25
CA THR A 308 24.59 0.05 -31.43
C THR A 308 23.75 0.45 -32.64
N LYS A 309 22.42 0.57 -32.49
CA LYS A 309 21.52 1.04 -33.55
C LYS A 309 21.86 2.46 -34.04
N ALA A 310 22.33 3.34 -33.15
CA ALA A 310 22.75 4.71 -33.51
C ALA A 310 24.11 4.72 -34.26
N VAL A 311 25.02 3.82 -33.91
CA VAL A 311 26.31 3.61 -34.60
C VAL A 311 26.06 3.07 -36.02
N GLU A 312 25.22 2.02 -36.17
CA GLU A 312 24.85 1.44 -37.48
C GLU A 312 24.19 2.47 -38.42
N LYS A 313 23.38 3.39 -37.85
CA LYS A 313 22.79 4.50 -38.59
C LYS A 313 23.77 5.64 -38.89
N GLY A 314 25.04 5.51 -38.50
CA GLY A 314 26.09 6.53 -38.72
C GLY A 314 25.90 7.82 -37.92
N LYS A 315 25.03 7.82 -36.87
CA LYS A 315 24.77 9.02 -36.03
C LYS A 315 25.90 9.23 -35.01
N ILE A 316 26.55 8.17 -34.56
CA ILE A 316 27.60 8.20 -33.55
C ILE A 316 28.82 7.43 -34.06
N LYS A 317 30.02 7.94 -33.76
CA LYS A 317 31.30 7.37 -34.20
C LYS A 317 31.97 6.60 -33.08
N VAL A 318 31.42 5.46 -32.70
CA VAL A 318 31.99 4.52 -31.73
C VAL A 318 32.50 3.28 -32.49
N ARG A 319 33.72 2.83 -32.17
CA ARG A 319 34.34 1.66 -32.78
C ARG A 319 33.90 0.37 -32.12
N LYS A 320 33.78 0.37 -30.78
CA LYS A 320 33.45 -0.80 -29.97
C LYS A 320 32.68 -0.39 -28.75
N VAL A 321 31.69 -1.18 -28.36
CA VAL A 321 30.95 -1.09 -27.11
C VAL A 321 31.27 -2.33 -26.29
N GLU A 322 31.71 -2.19 -25.06
CA GLU A 322 32.03 -3.29 -24.14
C GLU A 322 31.23 -3.11 -22.85
N ASP A 323 30.53 -4.16 -22.45
CA ASP A 323 29.83 -4.20 -21.19
C ASP A 323 30.69 -4.89 -20.13
N MET A 324 31.09 -4.13 -19.13
CA MET A 324 31.87 -4.59 -17.99
C MET A 324 31.02 -4.52 -16.70
N THR A 325 29.71 -4.39 -16.84
CA THR A 325 28.76 -4.25 -15.72
C THR A 325 28.84 -5.47 -14.80
N ALA A 326 29.04 -5.22 -13.51
CA ALA A 326 29.02 -6.23 -12.46
C ALA A 326 28.06 -5.81 -11.33
N SER A 327 28.54 -5.38 -10.18
CA SER A 327 27.73 -4.76 -9.12
C SER A 327 27.28 -3.35 -9.48
N GLU A 328 28.09 -2.65 -10.26
CA GLU A 328 27.86 -1.31 -10.77
C GLU A 328 27.83 -1.33 -12.30
N VAL A 329 27.12 -0.36 -12.88
CA VAL A 329 27.09 -0.22 -14.34
C VAL A 329 28.42 0.27 -14.85
N GLU A 330 28.99 -0.43 -15.82
CA GLU A 330 30.19 -0.03 -16.54
C GLU A 330 30.09 -0.41 -18.02
N ILE A 331 29.63 0.54 -18.86
CA ILE A 331 29.60 0.36 -20.30
C ILE A 331 30.70 1.23 -20.93
N GLN A 332 31.73 0.60 -21.50
CA GLN A 332 32.85 1.27 -22.13
C GLN A 332 32.59 1.48 -23.63
N LEU A 333 32.78 2.72 -24.08
CA LEU A 333 32.59 3.14 -25.46
C LEU A 333 33.95 3.60 -26.04
N HIS A 334 34.52 2.77 -26.91
CA HIS A 334 35.77 3.10 -27.59
C HIS A 334 35.53 3.94 -28.85
N LEU A 335 36.01 5.18 -28.81
CA LEU A 335 35.80 6.15 -29.88
C LEU A 335 36.66 5.85 -31.13
N THR A 336 36.16 6.24 -32.29
CA THR A 336 36.93 6.21 -33.51
C THR A 336 38.03 7.29 -33.44
N PRO A 337 39.26 6.97 -33.86
CA PRO A 337 40.36 7.96 -33.86
C PRO A 337 39.97 9.26 -34.56
N GLY A 338 40.35 10.40 -33.94
CA GLY A 338 40.00 11.72 -34.42
C GLY A 338 38.60 12.24 -34.07
N THR A 339 37.85 11.49 -33.28
CA THR A 339 36.52 11.92 -32.81
C THR A 339 36.64 12.64 -31.46
N SER A 340 35.98 13.80 -31.32
CA SER A 340 35.92 14.54 -30.05
C SER A 340 35.02 13.82 -29.06
N SER A 341 35.50 13.57 -27.83
CA SER A 341 34.71 12.96 -26.75
C SER A 341 33.47 13.79 -26.39
N ASP A 342 33.62 15.13 -26.30
CA ASP A 342 32.49 16.01 -25.94
C ASP A 342 31.34 15.95 -26.96
N LYS A 343 31.69 16.06 -28.27
CA LYS A 343 30.71 15.94 -29.35
C LYS A 343 30.05 14.56 -29.38
N THR A 344 30.77 13.54 -28.95
CA THR A 344 30.20 12.18 -28.87
C THR A 344 29.22 12.06 -27.69
N ILE A 345 29.52 12.67 -26.56
CA ILE A 345 28.61 12.72 -25.41
C ILE A 345 27.30 13.44 -25.80
N ASP A 346 27.41 14.60 -26.47
CA ASP A 346 26.22 15.32 -26.96
C ASP A 346 25.41 14.46 -27.95
N ALA A 347 26.10 13.73 -28.83
CA ALA A 347 25.45 12.85 -29.80
C ALA A 347 24.80 11.62 -29.13
N LEU A 348 25.40 11.07 -28.06
CA LEU A 348 24.80 10.01 -27.25
C LEU A 348 23.49 10.47 -26.62
N TYR A 349 23.45 11.65 -26.02
CA TYR A 349 22.21 12.21 -25.46
C TYR A 349 21.17 12.54 -26.55
N ALA A 350 21.59 12.99 -27.73
CA ALA A 350 20.66 13.37 -28.80
C ALA A 350 20.06 12.19 -29.58
N PHE A 351 20.79 11.08 -29.72
CA PHE A 351 20.44 10.00 -30.66
C PHE A 351 20.24 8.62 -30.02
N THR A 352 20.44 8.51 -28.71
CA THR A 352 20.29 7.24 -27.98
C THR A 352 19.42 7.41 -26.74
N ASP A 353 19.14 6.30 -26.10
CA ASP A 353 18.43 6.27 -24.82
C ASP A 353 19.28 6.76 -23.62
N CYS A 354 20.48 7.34 -23.85
CA CYS A 354 21.26 8.02 -22.81
C CYS A 354 20.55 9.26 -22.26
N GLU A 355 19.63 9.88 -23.00
CA GLU A 355 18.66 10.86 -22.51
C GLU A 355 17.26 10.38 -22.85
N ILE A 356 16.38 10.34 -21.86
CA ILE A 356 14.96 10.00 -22.05
C ILE A 356 14.07 11.05 -21.40
N ASN A 357 12.86 11.17 -21.94
CA ASN A 357 11.80 11.99 -21.36
C ASN A 357 10.80 11.10 -20.64
N ILE A 358 10.50 11.42 -19.39
CA ILE A 358 9.46 10.76 -18.59
C ILE A 358 8.34 11.76 -18.35
N SER A 359 7.12 11.39 -18.69
CA SER A 359 5.94 12.18 -18.38
C SER A 359 5.22 11.59 -17.18
N PRO A 360 5.27 12.25 -16.01
CA PRO A 360 4.55 11.81 -14.82
C PRO A 360 3.04 11.99 -14.99
N ASN A 361 2.28 11.26 -14.21
CA ASN A 361 0.84 11.40 -14.08
C ASN A 361 0.41 10.86 -12.73
N CYS A 362 0.29 11.72 -11.73
CA CYS A 362 -0.09 11.30 -10.39
C CYS A 362 -1.61 11.10 -10.32
N CYS A 363 -2.04 9.86 -10.60
CA CYS A 363 -3.42 9.42 -10.45
C CYS A 363 -3.49 8.38 -9.33
N VAL A 364 -4.39 8.59 -8.36
CA VAL A 364 -4.61 7.75 -7.18
C VAL A 364 -6.09 7.48 -6.97
N ILE A 365 -6.43 6.46 -6.20
CA ILE A 365 -7.80 6.23 -5.73
C ILE A 365 -7.95 6.85 -4.35
N GLU A 366 -8.97 7.68 -4.20
CA GLU A 366 -9.43 8.25 -2.95
C GLU A 366 -10.97 8.23 -2.92
N ASP A 367 -11.56 7.71 -1.85
CA ASP A 367 -13.02 7.54 -1.73
C ASP A 367 -13.65 6.78 -2.92
N ASN A 368 -13.02 5.69 -3.35
CA ASN A 368 -13.43 4.89 -4.50
C ASN A 368 -13.53 5.67 -5.84
N LYS A 369 -12.80 6.77 -5.96
CA LYS A 369 -12.76 7.59 -7.18
C LYS A 369 -11.31 7.88 -7.59
N PRO A 370 -10.99 7.89 -8.89
CA PRO A 370 -9.69 8.33 -9.35
C PRO A 370 -9.56 9.85 -9.20
N LYS A 371 -8.47 10.28 -8.55
CA LYS A 371 -8.11 11.69 -8.38
C LYS A 371 -6.73 11.95 -8.98
N PHE A 372 -6.55 13.13 -9.56
CA PHE A 372 -5.26 13.61 -10.07
C PHE A 372 -4.72 14.65 -9.08
N LEU A 373 -3.58 14.35 -8.48
CA LEU A 373 -2.96 15.15 -7.44
C LEU A 373 -1.56 15.61 -7.86
N THR A 374 -0.99 16.53 -7.10
CA THR A 374 0.44 16.83 -7.14
C THR A 374 1.20 15.87 -6.20
N ILE A 375 2.52 15.76 -6.38
CA ILE A 375 3.38 15.02 -5.44
C ILE A 375 3.35 15.67 -4.05
N SER A 376 3.33 17.00 -4.02
CA SER A 376 3.17 17.76 -2.77
C SER A 376 1.85 17.46 -2.06
N ASP A 377 0.73 17.29 -2.80
CA ASP A 377 -0.56 16.92 -2.20
C ASP A 377 -0.54 15.48 -1.68
N VAL A 378 0.10 14.55 -2.39
CA VAL A 378 0.28 13.17 -1.91
C VAL A 378 1.09 13.15 -0.62
N LEU A 379 2.17 13.95 -0.51
CA LEU A 379 2.93 14.04 0.73
C LEU A 379 2.06 14.58 1.88
N ARG A 380 1.35 15.69 1.67
CA ARG A 380 0.46 16.28 2.69
C ARG A 380 -0.58 15.28 3.18
N ASN A 381 -1.28 14.62 2.25
CA ASN A 381 -2.26 13.59 2.58
C ASN A 381 -1.64 12.45 3.40
N SER A 382 -0.49 11.93 2.97
CA SER A 382 0.18 10.84 3.68
C SER A 382 0.68 11.25 5.08
N VAL A 383 1.15 12.49 5.26
CA VAL A 383 1.59 13.01 6.56
C VAL A 383 0.39 13.18 7.51
N GLU A 384 -0.71 13.76 7.03
CA GLU A 384 -1.93 13.90 7.84
C GLU A 384 -2.55 12.53 8.17
N HIS A 385 -2.53 11.58 7.24
CA HIS A 385 -2.96 10.21 7.49
C HIS A 385 -2.06 9.51 8.54
N THR A 386 -0.73 9.67 8.44
CA THR A 386 0.22 9.17 9.44
C THR A 386 -0.07 9.74 10.83
N LYS A 387 -0.30 11.05 10.92
CA LYS A 387 -0.65 11.73 12.17
C LYS A 387 -1.97 11.23 12.76
N ALA A 388 -2.97 10.98 11.91
CA ALA A 388 -4.25 10.41 12.33
C ALA A 388 -4.11 8.97 12.86
N LEU A 389 -3.31 8.14 12.19
CA LEU A 389 -3.01 6.77 12.64
C LEU A 389 -2.24 6.74 13.96
N LEU A 390 -1.20 7.58 14.13
CA LEU A 390 -0.47 7.70 15.38
C LEU A 390 -1.38 8.15 16.53
N LYS A 391 -2.28 9.11 16.27
CA LYS A 391 -3.29 9.54 17.23
C LYS A 391 -4.21 8.38 17.62
N MET A 392 -4.73 7.64 16.65
CA MET A 392 -5.61 6.49 16.89
C MET A 392 -4.89 5.41 17.70
N GLU A 393 -3.62 5.13 17.43
CA GLU A 393 -2.81 4.18 18.21
C GLU A 393 -2.66 4.61 19.67
N LEU A 394 -2.41 5.90 19.91
CA LEU A 394 -2.33 6.47 21.26
C LEU A 394 -3.68 6.42 21.98
N GLU A 395 -4.78 6.75 21.32
CA GLU A 395 -6.14 6.67 21.88
C GLU A 395 -6.51 5.23 22.26
N ILE A 396 -6.21 4.26 21.40
CA ILE A 396 -6.41 2.83 21.70
C ILE A 396 -5.55 2.41 22.90
N ARG A 397 -4.28 2.79 22.93
CA ARG A 397 -3.38 2.46 24.04
C ARG A 397 -3.84 3.08 25.35
N LYS A 398 -4.29 4.34 25.33
CA LYS A 398 -4.88 5.01 26.48
C LYS A 398 -6.09 4.25 27.00
N HIS A 399 -7.02 3.89 26.12
CA HIS A 399 -8.20 3.13 26.51
C HIS A 399 -7.84 1.76 27.15
N GLU A 400 -6.87 1.05 26.58
CA GLU A 400 -6.38 -0.21 27.16
C GLU A 400 -5.77 -0.02 28.55
N LEU A 401 -5.03 1.06 28.77
CA LEU A 401 -4.46 1.40 30.07
C LEU A 401 -5.53 1.84 31.07
N GLU A 402 -6.53 2.57 30.64
CA GLU A 402 -7.68 2.97 31.46
C GLU A 402 -8.47 1.74 31.92
N GLU A 403 -8.72 0.77 31.03
CA GLU A 403 -9.34 -0.51 31.40
C GLU A 403 -8.47 -1.34 32.36
N GLN A 404 -7.14 -1.35 32.16
CA GLN A 404 -6.21 -2.00 33.08
C GLN A 404 -6.20 -1.31 34.44
N LEU A 405 -6.19 0.03 34.47
CA LEU A 405 -6.25 0.82 35.70
C LEU A 405 -7.54 0.55 36.47
N PHE A 406 -8.67 0.56 35.77
CA PHE A 406 -9.96 0.26 36.33
C PHE A 406 -9.98 -1.13 36.98
N TYR A 407 -9.59 -2.16 36.25
CA TYR A 407 -9.61 -3.54 36.73
C TYR A 407 -8.64 -3.76 37.89
N ASN A 408 -7.41 -3.24 37.83
CA ASN A 408 -6.44 -3.35 38.92
C ASN A 408 -6.91 -2.62 40.19
N SER A 409 -7.57 -1.48 40.03
CA SER A 409 -8.15 -0.74 41.17
C SER A 409 -9.32 -1.52 41.80
N LEU A 410 -10.16 -2.13 40.97
CA LEU A 410 -11.29 -2.94 41.38
C LEU A 410 -10.83 -4.21 42.12
N GLU A 411 -9.86 -4.93 41.55
CA GLU A 411 -9.23 -6.11 42.17
C GLU A 411 -8.58 -5.78 43.52
N ARG A 412 -7.85 -4.68 43.58
CA ARG A 412 -7.23 -4.19 44.80
C ARG A 412 -8.25 -4.01 45.94
N ILE A 413 -9.33 -3.26 45.67
CA ILE A 413 -10.39 -3.00 46.66
C ILE A 413 -11.06 -4.32 47.09
N PHE A 414 -11.38 -5.20 46.13
CA PHE A 414 -12.01 -6.48 46.40
C PHE A 414 -11.18 -7.34 47.34
N ILE A 415 -9.85 -7.33 47.21
CA ILE A 415 -8.92 -8.10 48.04
C ILE A 415 -8.63 -7.42 49.37
N GLU A 416 -8.36 -6.10 49.40
CA GLU A 416 -8.05 -5.33 50.61
C GLU A 416 -9.22 -5.33 51.58
N GLU A 417 -10.43 -5.06 51.09
CA GLU A 417 -11.66 -5.05 51.90
C GLU A 417 -12.14 -6.47 52.22
N ARG A 418 -11.44 -7.51 51.71
CA ARG A 418 -11.76 -8.92 51.96
C ARG A 418 -13.20 -9.29 51.64
N ILE A 419 -13.80 -8.68 50.64
CA ILE A 419 -15.21 -8.85 50.24
C ILE A 419 -15.52 -10.34 50.02
N TYR A 420 -14.58 -11.11 49.51
CA TYR A 420 -14.66 -12.55 49.28
C TYR A 420 -14.73 -13.40 50.58
N LYS A 421 -14.44 -12.82 51.80
CA LYS A 421 -14.49 -13.51 53.11
C LYS A 421 -15.74 -13.17 53.88
N GLU A 422 -16.60 -12.33 53.40
CA GLU A 422 -17.81 -11.97 54.10
C GLU A 422 -18.84 -13.11 54.10
N ARG A 423 -19.51 -13.31 55.23
CA ARG A 423 -20.49 -14.39 55.44
C ARG A 423 -21.62 -14.38 54.37
N LYS A 424 -22.05 -13.21 53.89
CA LYS A 424 -23.05 -13.09 52.82
C LYS A 424 -22.54 -13.58 51.47
N PHE A 425 -21.25 -13.47 51.21
CA PHE A 425 -20.61 -14.03 50.01
C PHE A 425 -20.64 -15.54 50.01
N GLU A 426 -20.35 -16.17 51.20
CA GLU A 426 -20.31 -17.61 51.34
C GLU A 426 -21.71 -18.26 51.40
N THR A 427 -22.72 -17.55 51.91
CA THR A 427 -24.10 -18.08 52.12
C THR A 427 -25.08 -17.75 51.01
N ALA A 428 -24.66 -17.05 49.98
CA ALA A 428 -25.51 -16.70 48.82
C ALA A 428 -25.99 -17.97 48.10
N LYS A 429 -27.26 -17.97 47.71
CA LYS A 429 -27.94 -19.14 47.10
C LYS A 429 -27.67 -19.22 45.60
N ASN A 430 -27.38 -18.13 44.97
CA ASN A 430 -27.12 -18.05 43.53
C ASN A 430 -26.10 -16.95 43.20
N LEU A 431 -25.63 -16.98 41.95
CA LEU A 431 -24.62 -16.05 41.46
C LEU A 431 -25.10 -14.59 41.43
N ASP A 432 -26.39 -14.37 41.18
CA ASP A 432 -26.97 -13.03 41.11
C ASP A 432 -26.97 -12.36 42.49
N GLU A 433 -27.22 -13.11 43.56
CA GLU A 433 -27.10 -12.59 44.95
C GLU A 433 -25.64 -12.23 45.28
N VAL A 434 -24.66 -13.01 44.82
CA VAL A 434 -23.24 -12.66 44.99
C VAL A 434 -22.89 -11.39 44.26
N VAL A 435 -23.31 -11.26 43.00
CA VAL A 435 -23.06 -10.06 42.18
C VAL A 435 -23.67 -8.82 42.84
N ALA A 436 -24.94 -8.86 43.26
CA ALA A 436 -25.60 -7.75 43.93
C ALA A 436 -24.92 -7.40 45.27
N PHE A 437 -24.46 -8.39 46.01
CA PHE A 437 -23.73 -8.16 47.25
C PHE A 437 -22.38 -7.47 47.00
N VAL A 438 -21.60 -7.94 46.05
CA VAL A 438 -20.31 -7.33 45.67
C VAL A 438 -20.52 -5.90 45.15
N ASP A 439 -21.52 -5.69 44.31
CA ASP A 439 -21.88 -4.35 43.81
C ASP A 439 -22.19 -3.38 44.93
N THR A 440 -22.99 -3.81 45.93
CA THR A 440 -23.32 -3.01 47.12
C THR A 440 -22.07 -2.67 47.93
N LYS A 441 -21.13 -3.59 48.05
CA LYS A 441 -19.87 -3.38 48.80
C LYS A 441 -18.92 -2.43 48.06
N LEU A 442 -18.97 -2.40 46.75
CA LEU A 442 -18.18 -1.50 45.90
C LEU A 442 -18.77 -0.06 45.85
N GLU A 443 -20.03 0.13 46.28
CA GLU A 443 -20.73 1.43 46.22
C GLU A 443 -19.92 2.63 46.76
N PRO A 444 -19.25 2.53 47.94
CA PRO A 444 -18.43 3.64 48.47
C PRO A 444 -17.28 4.06 47.57
N TYR A 445 -16.80 3.12 46.75
CA TYR A 445 -15.61 3.27 45.90
C TYR A 445 -15.95 3.64 44.47
N LYS A 446 -17.22 3.52 44.02
CA LYS A 446 -17.65 3.77 42.63
C LYS A 446 -17.25 5.15 42.11
N LYS A 447 -17.23 6.17 42.99
CA LYS A 447 -16.81 7.54 42.63
C LYS A 447 -15.32 7.67 42.29
N THR A 448 -14.49 6.69 42.65
CA THR A 448 -13.05 6.71 42.40
C THR A 448 -12.68 6.02 41.09
N PHE A 449 -13.62 5.33 40.47
CA PHE A 449 -13.41 4.61 39.21
C PHE A 449 -13.63 5.53 38.02
N ILE A 450 -12.95 5.22 36.93
CA ILE A 450 -13.01 5.94 35.64
C ILE A 450 -14.37 5.73 34.97
N ARG A 451 -14.99 4.55 35.15
CA ARG A 451 -16.29 4.18 34.63
C ARG A 451 -17.12 3.40 35.64
N GLU A 452 -18.39 3.21 35.32
CA GLU A 452 -19.30 2.41 36.15
C GLU A 452 -18.88 0.92 36.13
N VAL A 453 -19.09 0.28 37.29
CA VAL A 453 -18.84 -1.16 37.45
C VAL A 453 -19.99 -1.92 36.84
N THR A 454 -19.70 -2.78 35.88
CA THR A 454 -20.70 -3.64 35.23
C THR A 454 -20.81 -4.99 35.92
N ARG A 455 -21.92 -5.72 35.63
CA ARG A 455 -22.06 -7.11 36.06
C ARG A 455 -20.89 -7.99 35.58
N GLU A 456 -20.42 -7.79 34.37
CA GLU A 456 -19.31 -8.55 33.79
C GLU A 456 -18.00 -8.32 34.53
N ASP A 457 -17.74 -7.11 34.98
CA ASP A 457 -16.56 -6.78 35.79
C ASP A 457 -16.60 -7.54 37.12
N ILE A 458 -17.77 -7.61 37.77
CA ILE A 458 -17.93 -8.38 39.01
C ILE A 458 -17.76 -9.86 38.76
N LEU A 459 -18.32 -10.43 37.70
CA LEU A 459 -18.11 -11.83 37.34
C LEU A 459 -16.63 -12.14 37.13
N ARG A 460 -15.91 -11.26 36.46
CA ARG A 460 -14.45 -11.37 36.29
C ARG A 460 -13.68 -11.31 37.61
N LEU A 461 -14.13 -10.52 38.60
CA LEU A 461 -13.56 -10.55 39.94
C LEU A 461 -13.76 -11.89 40.63
N LEU A 462 -14.92 -12.53 40.42
CA LEU A 462 -15.22 -13.82 41.05
C LEU A 462 -14.39 -14.97 40.46
N GLU A 463 -13.84 -14.78 39.27
CA GLU A 463 -12.93 -15.75 38.62
C GLU A 463 -11.48 -15.67 39.12
N ILE A 464 -11.17 -14.71 40.02
CA ILE A 464 -9.80 -14.56 40.57
C ILE A 464 -9.37 -15.81 41.32
N LYS A 465 -8.28 -16.40 40.92
CA LYS A 465 -7.74 -17.61 41.56
C LYS A 465 -7.27 -17.28 42.99
N MET A 466 -7.59 -18.16 43.94
CA MET A 466 -7.14 -18.02 45.35
C MET A 466 -5.63 -17.82 45.49
N GLN A 467 -4.83 -18.45 44.61
CA GLN A 467 -3.38 -18.25 44.60
C GLN A 467 -2.99 -16.78 44.35
N ARG A 468 -3.77 -16.02 43.56
CA ARG A 468 -3.53 -14.61 43.29
C ARG A 468 -3.88 -13.76 44.51
N ILE A 469 -4.97 -14.11 45.21
CA ILE A 469 -5.37 -13.45 46.45
C ILE A 469 -4.32 -13.67 47.54
N LEU A 470 -3.81 -14.90 47.72
CA LEU A 470 -2.79 -15.22 48.70
C LEU A 470 -1.43 -14.56 48.42
N LYS A 471 -1.10 -14.33 47.18
CA LYS A 471 0.13 -13.65 46.74
C LYS A 471 -0.02 -12.15 46.57
N PHE A 472 -1.20 -11.59 46.86
CA PHE A 472 -1.44 -10.17 46.71
C PHE A 472 -0.52 -9.36 47.62
N ASN A 473 0.16 -8.39 47.02
CA ASN A 473 1.02 -7.44 47.74
C ASN A 473 0.50 -6.03 47.40
N LYS A 474 0.06 -5.31 48.42
CA LYS A 474 -0.49 -3.97 48.30
C LYS A 474 0.49 -3.00 47.63
N ASP A 475 1.74 -2.98 48.13
CA ASP A 475 2.74 -2.02 47.64
C ASP A 475 3.01 -2.21 46.15
N LYS A 476 3.10 -3.47 45.68
CA LYS A 476 3.25 -3.77 44.25
C LYS A 476 2.02 -3.41 43.40
N ALA A 477 0.83 -3.56 43.97
CA ALA A 477 -0.41 -3.13 43.28
C ALA A 477 -0.46 -1.60 43.15
N ASP A 478 -0.06 -0.89 44.21
CA ASP A 478 0.02 0.56 44.21
C ASP A 478 1.09 1.07 43.23
N GLU A 479 2.26 0.48 43.19
CA GLU A 479 3.32 0.77 42.21
C GLU A 479 2.82 0.58 40.77
N LEU A 480 2.13 -0.54 40.50
CA LEU A 480 1.57 -0.80 39.17
C LEU A 480 0.52 0.26 38.77
N ILE A 481 -0.39 0.58 39.68
CA ILE A 481 -1.40 1.61 39.47
C ILE A 481 -0.74 2.97 39.18
N GLN A 482 0.27 3.36 39.94
CA GLN A 482 1.00 4.62 39.70
C GLN A 482 1.74 4.61 38.36
N LYS A 483 2.35 3.49 37.98
CA LYS A 483 3.00 3.34 36.68
C LYS A 483 2.01 3.50 35.53
N ILE A 484 0.83 2.87 35.60
CA ILE A 484 -0.22 3.00 34.58
C ILE A 484 -0.70 4.45 34.48
N LYS A 485 -0.91 5.12 35.63
CA LYS A 485 -1.32 6.55 35.65
C LYS A 485 -0.28 7.46 35.02
N ALA A 486 1.01 7.20 35.28
CA ALA A 486 2.09 7.96 34.66
C ALA A 486 2.14 7.76 33.13
N GLU A 487 1.96 6.52 32.66
CA GLU A 487 1.89 6.21 31.22
C GLU A 487 0.68 6.88 30.55
N ILE A 488 -0.49 6.89 31.20
CA ILE A 488 -1.68 7.61 30.69
C ILE A 488 -1.40 9.13 30.61
N ALA A 489 -0.77 9.72 31.61
CA ALA A 489 -0.44 11.15 31.61
C ALA A 489 0.58 11.50 30.50
N GLU A 490 1.51 10.63 30.19
CA GLU A 490 2.44 10.78 29.08
C GLU A 490 1.69 10.73 27.73
N ILE A 491 0.78 9.76 27.55
CA ILE A 491 -0.05 9.64 26.35
C ILE A 491 -0.95 10.89 26.21
N ASP A 492 -1.54 11.41 27.29
CA ASP A 492 -2.35 12.62 27.22
C ASP A 492 -1.54 13.85 26.77
N LYS A 493 -0.30 13.95 27.22
CA LYS A 493 0.63 14.96 26.73
C LYS A 493 0.90 14.79 25.23
N ASP A 494 1.21 13.56 24.79
CA ASP A 494 1.46 13.27 23.39
C ASP A 494 0.24 13.56 22.51
N LEU A 495 -0.97 13.20 22.96
CA LEU A 495 -2.23 13.52 22.26
C LEU A 495 -2.47 15.03 22.14
N SER A 496 -2.00 15.83 23.11
CA SER A 496 -2.08 17.29 23.04
C SER A 496 -1.06 17.92 22.08
N GLU A 497 0.01 17.18 21.75
CA GLU A 497 1.17 17.65 20.96
C GLU A 497 1.40 16.76 19.71
N MET A 498 0.34 16.37 18.99
CA MET A 498 0.44 15.41 17.88
C MET A 498 1.42 15.81 16.76
N VAL A 499 1.61 17.12 16.55
CA VAL A 499 2.63 17.61 15.58
C VAL A 499 4.03 17.20 16.01
N ARG A 500 4.37 17.37 17.29
CA ARG A 500 5.66 16.93 17.85
C ARG A 500 5.86 15.43 17.68
N VAL A 501 4.86 14.63 18.08
CA VAL A 501 4.89 13.16 17.98
C VAL A 501 5.12 12.72 16.53
N THR A 502 4.46 13.37 15.57
CA THR A 502 4.60 13.03 14.16
C THR A 502 5.98 13.42 13.62
N ILE A 503 6.54 14.56 14.04
CA ILE A 503 7.93 14.96 13.70
C ILE A 503 8.93 13.94 14.26
N GLU A 504 8.78 13.53 15.52
CA GLU A 504 9.62 12.52 16.15
C GLU A 504 9.54 11.19 15.40
N TRP A 505 8.36 10.80 14.96
CA TRP A 505 8.16 9.60 14.14
C TRP A 505 8.96 9.63 12.83
N PHE A 506 8.83 10.69 12.02
CA PHE A 506 9.58 10.81 10.77
C PHE A 506 11.09 10.92 11.00
N THR A 507 11.51 11.61 12.06
CA THR A 507 12.92 11.68 12.46
C THR A 507 13.46 10.31 12.84
N HIS A 508 12.71 9.54 13.62
CA HIS A 508 13.06 8.17 13.98
C HIS A 508 13.21 7.26 12.73
N LEU A 509 12.27 7.33 11.78
CA LEU A 509 12.36 6.54 10.55
C LEU A 509 13.61 6.91 9.74
N LYS A 510 13.91 8.19 9.60
CA LYS A 510 15.11 8.65 8.91
C LYS A 510 16.39 8.16 9.57
N GLU A 511 16.51 8.29 10.90
CA GLU A 511 17.71 7.87 11.64
C GLU A 511 17.92 6.35 11.57
N LYS A 512 16.83 5.59 11.63
CA LYS A 512 16.88 4.13 11.70
C LYS A 512 17.10 3.46 10.35
N TYR A 513 16.45 3.97 9.30
CA TYR A 513 16.40 3.33 7.98
C TYR A 513 17.07 4.14 6.87
N GLY A 514 17.32 5.43 7.07
CA GLY A 514 17.83 6.30 6.02
C GLY A 514 19.24 5.99 5.56
N LYS A 515 20.04 5.27 6.36
CA LYS A 515 21.39 4.85 5.97
C LYS A 515 21.38 3.66 5.01
N ASP A 516 20.38 2.80 5.13
CA ASP A 516 20.22 1.61 4.30
C ASP A 516 19.56 1.95 2.95
N HIS A 517 18.93 3.14 2.88
CA HIS A 517 18.25 3.67 1.69
C HIS A 517 18.69 5.13 1.44
N PRO A 518 19.98 5.34 1.05
CA PRO A 518 20.56 6.66 0.82
C PRO A 518 19.96 7.39 -0.37
#